data_beccdadd9e508011fe688edc5f7f1fcb
#
_entry.id   beccdadd9e508011fe688edc5f7f1fcb
#
_cell.length_a   1.000
_cell.length_b   1.000
_cell.length_c   1.000
_cell.angle_alpha   90.00
_cell.angle_beta   90.00
_cell.angle_gamma   90.00
#
_symmetry.space_group_name_H-M   'P 1'
#
loop_
_entity.id
_entity.type
_entity.pdbx_description
1 polymer ?
#
loop_
_entity_poly.entity_id
_entity_poly.type
_entity_poly.pdbx_seq_one_letter_code
_entity_poly.pdbx_strand_id
1 'polypeptide(L)'
;RDVAPSRGLGDVYKRQVNILRSVPFLILMITIQPFTRMIVGTTIGTKAAIVALVVSAAPFVARMVEQSLLEIDHGVIEAAQSMGASNMQIVTKVLLPESLPSLLNGVLVSATPSLGYSAMAGFIGGGGLGDIAIRYGYNRYDSGTMLITVVLLVIMVQIIQSVGSRIAKRSDKRIND
;
A
#
# COMPACT_ATOMS: atom_id res chain seq x y z
N ARG A 1 27.27 20.91 -11.48
CA ARG A 1 26.76 22.27 -11.16
C ARG A 1 25.25 22.26 -11.23
N ASP A 2 24.63 22.50 -10.06
CA ASP A 2 23.28 23.01 -9.85
C ASP A 2 22.08 22.13 -10.22
N VAL A 3 21.74 21.22 -9.30
CA VAL A 3 20.41 20.65 -9.22
C VAL A 3 19.77 21.07 -7.88
N ALA A 4 19.56 22.37 -7.72
CA ALA A 4 19.02 22.92 -6.48
C ALA A 4 17.47 22.98 -6.38
N PRO A 5 16.64 23.02 -7.46
CA PRO A 5 15.19 23.09 -7.26
C PRO A 5 14.52 21.75 -6.94
N SER A 6 15.07 20.63 -7.35
CA SER A 6 14.45 19.31 -7.15
C SER A 6 14.58 18.76 -5.72
N ARG A 7 15.62 19.17 -4.97
CA ARG A 7 15.80 18.74 -3.58
C ARG A 7 14.70 19.27 -2.65
N GLY A 8 14.29 20.53 -2.79
CA GLY A 8 13.26 21.11 -1.95
C GLY A 8 11.88 20.47 -2.12
N LEU A 9 11.47 20.18 -3.35
CA LEU A 9 10.20 19.50 -3.65
C LEU A 9 10.20 18.04 -3.13
N GLY A 10 11.32 17.33 -3.28
CA GLY A 10 11.50 15.98 -2.74
C GLY A 10 11.41 15.94 -1.21
N ASP A 11 11.98 16.91 -0.52
CA ASP A 11 11.95 16.97 0.94
C ASP A 11 10.56 17.33 1.48
N VAL A 12 9.82 18.22 0.82
CA VAL A 12 8.42 18.54 1.15
C VAL A 12 7.54 17.31 0.96
N TYR A 13 7.68 16.60 -0.16
CA TYR A 13 6.97 15.36 -0.44
C TYR A 13 7.26 14.28 0.63
N LYS A 14 8.53 14.05 0.98
CA LYS A 14 8.92 13.09 2.02
C LYS A 14 8.32 13.42 3.38
N ARG A 15 8.28 14.71 3.74
CA ARG A 15 7.63 15.15 4.99
C ARG A 15 6.13 14.90 4.97
N GLN A 16 5.43 15.21 3.88
CA GLN A 16 3.98 14.94 3.73
C GLN A 16 3.66 13.46 3.85
N VAL A 17 4.43 12.61 3.14
CA VAL A 17 4.29 11.15 3.20
C VAL A 17 4.50 10.64 4.64
N ASN A 18 5.52 11.14 5.33
CA ASN A 18 5.80 10.73 6.71
C ASN A 18 4.69 11.17 7.69
N ILE A 19 4.15 12.38 7.56
CA ILE A 19 3.04 12.87 8.39
C ILE A 19 1.80 11.99 8.19
N LEU A 20 1.41 11.72 6.94
CA LEU A 20 0.23 10.88 6.66
C LEU A 20 0.38 9.45 7.20
N ARG A 21 1.57 8.89 7.18
CA ARG A 21 1.86 7.57 7.77
C ARG A 21 1.88 7.55 9.29
N SER A 22 2.07 8.69 9.92
CA SER A 22 2.09 8.80 11.40
C SER A 22 0.68 8.83 12.00
N VAL A 23 -0.35 9.08 11.18
CA VAL A 23 -1.73 9.11 11.67
C VAL A 23 -2.28 7.68 11.74
N PRO A 24 -2.76 7.22 12.92
CA PRO A 24 -3.42 5.93 13.02
C PRO A 24 -4.61 5.83 12.07
N PHE A 25 -4.77 4.69 11.37
CA PHE A 25 -5.77 4.52 10.32
C PHE A 25 -7.19 4.90 10.79
N LEU A 26 -7.57 4.49 11.99
CA LEU A 26 -8.90 4.75 12.54
C LEU A 26 -9.16 6.27 12.73
N ILE A 27 -8.15 7.01 13.17
CA ILE A 27 -8.23 8.47 13.31
C ILE A 27 -8.27 9.14 11.94
N LEU A 28 -7.43 8.70 11.01
CA LEU A 28 -7.43 9.18 9.63
C LEU A 28 -8.82 9.02 9.01
N MET A 29 -9.41 7.83 9.14
CA MET A 29 -10.72 7.50 8.60
C MET A 29 -11.82 8.44 9.11
N ILE A 30 -11.78 8.78 10.41
CA ILE A 30 -12.73 9.73 11.02
C ILE A 30 -12.45 11.15 10.54
N THR A 31 -11.18 11.56 10.51
CA THR A 31 -10.79 12.92 10.15
C THR A 31 -11.12 13.27 8.70
N ILE A 32 -11.03 12.31 7.78
CA ILE A 32 -11.32 12.55 6.36
C ILE A 32 -12.79 12.40 5.98
N GLN A 33 -13.70 12.17 6.96
CA GLN A 33 -15.14 12.03 6.68
C GLN A 33 -15.74 13.16 5.84
N PRO A 34 -15.44 14.46 6.07
CA PRO A 34 -15.95 15.54 5.23
C PRO A 34 -15.51 15.38 3.76
N PHE A 35 -14.24 15.05 3.54
CA PHE A 35 -13.69 14.79 2.21
C PHE A 35 -14.32 13.54 1.56
N THR A 36 -14.47 12.47 2.32
CA THR A 36 -15.14 11.24 1.88
C THR A 36 -16.58 11.53 1.41
N ARG A 37 -17.33 12.33 2.17
CA ARG A 37 -18.71 12.72 1.81
C ARG A 37 -18.75 13.52 0.52
N MET A 38 -17.77 14.37 0.25
CA MET A 38 -17.69 15.13 -1.00
C MET A 38 -17.50 14.21 -2.23
N ILE A 39 -16.75 13.11 -2.07
CA ILE A 39 -16.42 12.20 -3.18
C ILE A 39 -17.53 11.18 -3.42
N VAL A 40 -18.00 10.52 -2.35
CA VAL A 40 -18.91 9.36 -2.47
C VAL A 40 -20.31 9.61 -1.91
N GLY A 41 -20.60 10.80 -1.40
CA GLY A 41 -21.91 11.21 -0.89
C GLY A 41 -22.27 10.66 0.49
N THR A 42 -21.43 9.80 1.09
CA THR A 42 -21.67 9.16 2.38
C THR A 42 -20.38 9.10 3.21
N THR A 43 -20.52 9.03 4.53
CA THR A 43 -19.40 8.85 5.47
C THR A 43 -19.32 7.45 6.07
N ILE A 44 -20.31 6.60 5.77
CA ILE A 44 -20.44 5.24 6.29
C ILE A 44 -20.62 4.24 5.15
N GLY A 45 -20.30 2.98 5.44
CA GLY A 45 -20.43 1.88 4.49
C GLY A 45 -19.19 1.65 3.63
N THR A 46 -19.27 0.66 2.76
CA THR A 46 -18.14 0.17 1.95
C THR A 46 -17.50 1.25 1.07
N LYS A 47 -18.32 2.14 0.46
CA LYS A 47 -17.79 3.22 -0.39
C LYS A 47 -16.93 4.20 0.41
N ALA A 48 -17.35 4.57 1.61
CA ALA A 48 -16.58 5.43 2.50
C ALA A 48 -15.28 4.75 2.97
N ALA A 49 -15.35 3.46 3.29
CA ALA A 49 -14.21 2.66 3.67
C ALA A 49 -13.12 2.61 2.58
N ILE A 50 -13.52 2.45 1.31
CA ILE A 50 -12.58 2.43 0.18
C ILE A 50 -11.82 3.76 0.07
N VAL A 51 -12.49 4.91 0.22
CA VAL A 51 -11.80 6.22 0.18
C VAL A 51 -10.74 6.30 1.27
N ALA A 52 -11.08 5.92 2.51
CA ALA A 52 -10.14 5.93 3.62
C ALA A 52 -8.95 4.99 3.40
N LEU A 53 -9.20 3.78 2.87
CA LEU A 53 -8.16 2.80 2.55
C LEU A 53 -7.22 3.32 1.47
N VAL A 54 -7.74 3.92 0.40
CA VAL A 54 -6.92 4.50 -0.67
C VAL A 54 -6.05 5.64 -0.14
N VAL A 55 -6.61 6.56 0.64
CA VAL A 55 -5.86 7.68 1.21
C VAL A 55 -4.76 7.19 2.17
N SER A 56 -5.01 6.15 2.95
CA SER A 56 -4.01 5.58 3.87
C SER A 56 -2.93 4.79 3.14
N ALA A 57 -3.27 4.09 2.07
CA ALA A 57 -2.35 3.25 1.31
C ALA A 57 -1.46 4.07 0.36
N ALA A 58 -1.95 5.17 -0.20
CA ALA A 58 -1.25 5.96 -1.20
C ALA A 58 0.16 6.41 -0.78
N PRO A 59 0.40 6.97 0.42
CA PRO A 59 1.73 7.35 0.88
C PRO A 59 2.68 6.16 1.01
N PHE A 60 2.14 5.02 1.42
CA PHE A 60 2.91 3.79 1.57
C PHE A 60 3.35 3.24 0.21
N VAL A 61 2.41 3.14 -0.73
CA VAL A 61 2.67 2.68 -2.10
C VAL A 61 3.67 3.61 -2.79
N ALA A 62 3.49 4.92 -2.68
CA ALA A 62 4.42 5.88 -3.25
C ALA A 62 5.86 5.70 -2.74
N ARG A 63 6.02 5.49 -1.43
CA ARG A 63 7.34 5.24 -0.82
C ARG A 63 7.95 3.92 -1.25
N MET A 64 7.13 2.88 -1.38
CA MET A 64 7.54 1.58 -1.86
C MET A 64 8.06 1.66 -3.31
N VAL A 65 7.33 2.35 -4.19
CA VAL A 65 7.77 2.56 -5.57
C VAL A 65 9.09 3.33 -5.63
N GLU A 66 9.21 4.41 -4.84
CA GLU A 66 10.46 5.16 -4.74
C GLU A 66 11.64 4.25 -4.34
N GLN A 67 11.46 3.42 -3.29
CA GLN A 67 12.50 2.51 -2.83
C GLN A 67 12.88 1.47 -3.89
N SER A 68 11.90 0.86 -4.56
CA SER A 68 12.16 -0.14 -5.61
C SER A 68 12.94 0.44 -6.80
N LEU A 69 12.71 1.71 -7.13
CA LEU A 69 13.46 2.38 -8.20
C LEU A 69 14.87 2.78 -7.75
N LEU A 70 15.07 3.10 -6.47
CA LEU A 70 16.39 3.44 -5.91
C LEU A 70 17.32 2.23 -5.73
N GLU A 71 16.79 1.01 -5.75
CA GLU A 71 17.57 -0.24 -5.69
C GLU A 71 18.31 -0.54 -7.00
N ILE A 72 18.00 0.15 -8.10
CA ILE A 72 18.62 -0.09 -9.40
C ILE A 72 20.01 0.53 -9.41
N ASP A 73 20.98 -0.27 -9.88
CA ASP A 73 22.38 0.17 -9.98
C ASP A 73 22.50 1.39 -10.92
N HIS A 74 23.20 2.41 -10.45
CA HIS A 74 23.49 3.62 -11.22
C HIS A 74 24.23 3.33 -12.53
N GLY A 75 25.09 2.30 -12.56
CA GLY A 75 25.84 1.89 -13.76
C GLY A 75 24.93 1.48 -14.91
N VAL A 76 23.77 0.87 -14.63
CA VAL A 76 22.78 0.50 -15.66
C VAL A 76 22.18 1.76 -16.30
N ILE A 77 21.93 2.79 -15.49
CA ILE A 77 21.38 4.06 -15.96
C ILE A 77 22.43 4.81 -16.80
N GLU A 78 23.68 4.86 -16.33
CA GLU A 78 24.79 5.50 -17.05
C GLU A 78 25.09 4.79 -18.38
N ALA A 79 25.03 3.47 -18.42
CA ALA A 79 25.20 2.71 -19.65
C ALA A 79 24.09 3.05 -20.68
N ALA A 80 22.83 3.12 -20.24
CA ALA A 80 21.72 3.50 -21.10
C ALA A 80 21.86 4.95 -21.63
N GLN A 81 22.32 5.87 -20.78
CA GLN A 81 22.58 7.27 -21.19
C GLN A 81 23.73 7.35 -22.21
N SER A 82 24.79 6.58 -22.01
CA SER A 82 25.93 6.51 -22.94
C SER A 82 25.53 5.97 -24.32
N MET A 83 24.51 5.11 -24.38
CA MET A 83 23.91 4.64 -25.63
C MET A 83 22.90 5.64 -26.26
N GLY A 84 22.75 6.84 -25.71
CA GLY A 84 21.87 7.87 -26.22
C GLY A 84 20.38 7.67 -25.91
N ALA A 85 20.03 6.86 -24.91
CA ALA A 85 18.65 6.65 -24.52
C ALA A 85 18.05 7.96 -23.92
N SER A 86 16.84 8.30 -24.36
CA SER A 86 16.08 9.39 -23.75
C SER A 86 15.59 9.05 -22.35
N ASN A 87 15.29 10.06 -21.52
CA ASN A 87 14.78 9.86 -20.16
C ASN A 87 13.54 8.95 -20.11
N MET A 88 12.64 9.08 -21.06
CA MET A 88 11.45 8.21 -21.13
C MET A 88 11.81 6.77 -21.49
N GLN A 89 12.79 6.56 -22.36
CA GLN A 89 13.29 5.22 -22.69
C GLN A 89 13.99 4.60 -21.48
N ILE A 90 14.74 5.35 -20.71
CA ILE A 90 15.38 4.88 -19.48
C ILE A 90 14.28 4.44 -18.48
N VAL A 91 13.25 5.25 -18.26
CA VAL A 91 12.16 4.91 -17.34
C VAL A 91 11.43 3.63 -17.80
N THR A 92 11.03 3.57 -19.07
CA THR A 92 10.12 2.51 -19.53
C THR A 92 10.83 1.21 -19.91
N LYS A 93 12.07 1.28 -20.39
CA LYS A 93 12.82 0.11 -20.89
C LYS A 93 13.90 -0.39 -19.92
N VAL A 94 14.31 0.43 -18.97
CA VAL A 94 15.35 0.08 -18.00
C VAL A 94 14.79 0.05 -16.59
N LEU A 95 14.33 1.18 -16.06
CA LEU A 95 13.94 1.28 -14.66
C LEU A 95 12.73 0.40 -14.32
N LEU A 96 11.65 0.47 -15.08
CA LEU A 96 10.44 -0.30 -14.79
C LEU A 96 10.66 -1.82 -14.90
N PRO A 97 11.28 -2.36 -15.97
CA PRO A 97 11.53 -3.80 -16.04
C PRO A 97 12.50 -4.31 -14.98
N GLU A 98 13.54 -3.55 -14.65
CA GLU A 98 14.54 -3.94 -13.67
C GLU A 98 14.01 -3.87 -12.22
N SER A 99 13.13 -2.90 -11.92
CA SER A 99 12.50 -2.76 -10.60
C SER A 99 11.31 -3.69 -10.39
N LEU A 100 10.80 -4.37 -11.43
CA LEU A 100 9.59 -5.17 -11.36
C LEU A 100 9.57 -6.21 -10.23
N PRO A 101 10.64 -6.99 -9.97
CA PRO A 101 10.67 -7.93 -8.85
C PRO A 101 10.53 -7.25 -7.48
N SER A 102 11.23 -6.13 -7.29
CA SER A 102 11.16 -5.33 -6.06
C SER A 102 9.78 -4.70 -5.87
N LEU A 103 9.18 -4.18 -6.95
CA LEU A 103 7.81 -3.64 -6.96
C LEU A 103 6.78 -4.70 -6.57
N LEU A 104 6.88 -5.92 -7.14
CA LEU A 104 5.98 -7.02 -6.80
C LEU A 104 6.10 -7.41 -5.33
N ASN A 105 7.31 -7.52 -4.83
CA ASN A 105 7.56 -7.81 -3.42
C ASN A 105 6.99 -6.68 -2.52
N GLY A 106 7.17 -5.43 -2.91
CA GLY A 106 6.62 -4.27 -2.21
C GLY A 106 5.08 -4.28 -2.16
N VAL A 107 4.40 -4.65 -3.25
CA VAL A 107 2.93 -4.82 -3.28
C VAL A 107 2.49 -5.86 -2.26
N LEU A 108 3.21 -6.97 -2.13
CA LEU A 108 2.89 -8.01 -1.15
C LEU A 108 3.08 -7.54 0.29
N VAL A 109 4.18 -6.85 0.56
CA VAL A 109 4.44 -6.25 1.88
C VAL A 109 3.34 -5.24 2.23
N SER A 110 2.81 -4.49 1.26
CA SER A 110 1.73 -3.52 1.47
C SER A 110 0.36 -4.16 1.65
N ALA A 111 0.14 -5.34 1.13
CA ALA A 111 -1.15 -6.04 1.22
C ALA A 111 -1.51 -6.38 2.67
N THR A 112 -0.56 -6.80 3.48
CA THR A 112 -0.80 -7.22 4.88
C THR A 112 -1.36 -6.10 5.77
N PRO A 113 -0.72 -4.91 5.87
CA PRO A 113 -1.30 -3.78 6.59
C PRO A 113 -2.66 -3.35 6.04
N SER A 114 -2.82 -3.37 4.71
CA SER A 114 -4.07 -3.00 4.05
C SER A 114 -5.23 -3.91 4.44
N LEU A 115 -4.99 -5.21 4.61
CA LEU A 115 -6.00 -6.16 5.12
C LEU A 115 -6.38 -5.84 6.57
N GLY A 116 -5.41 -5.49 7.42
CA GLY A 116 -5.67 -5.03 8.79
C GLY A 116 -6.53 -3.77 8.83
N TYR A 117 -6.23 -2.79 7.98
CA TYR A 117 -7.03 -1.56 7.85
C TYR A 117 -8.43 -1.84 7.30
N SER A 118 -8.56 -2.78 6.37
CA SER A 118 -9.86 -3.24 5.85
C SER A 118 -10.74 -3.84 6.96
N ALA A 119 -10.17 -4.61 7.89
CA ALA A 119 -10.89 -5.11 9.05
C ALA A 119 -11.35 -3.96 9.97
N MET A 120 -10.50 -2.94 10.20
CA MET A 120 -10.87 -1.74 10.97
C MET A 120 -11.98 -0.91 10.30
N ALA A 121 -12.13 -0.96 8.98
CA ALA A 121 -13.23 -0.30 8.28
C ALA A 121 -14.63 -0.83 8.68
N GLY A 122 -14.69 -1.98 9.35
CA GLY A 122 -15.90 -2.47 9.98
C GLY A 122 -16.52 -1.50 10.99
N PHE A 123 -15.74 -0.63 11.64
CA PHE A 123 -16.25 0.41 12.56
C PHE A 123 -17.21 1.41 11.89
N ILE A 124 -17.05 1.68 10.61
CA ILE A 124 -17.95 2.55 9.83
C ILE A 124 -18.95 1.76 8.98
N GLY A 125 -19.14 0.47 9.29
CA GLY A 125 -20.06 -0.38 8.53
C GLY A 125 -19.53 -0.70 7.12
N GLY A 126 -18.20 -0.81 6.98
CA GLY A 126 -17.55 -1.14 5.70
C GLY A 126 -17.87 -2.53 5.17
N GLY A 127 -18.53 -3.36 5.98
CA GLY A 127 -18.84 -4.75 5.66
C GLY A 127 -17.66 -5.71 5.84
N GLY A 128 -17.86 -6.97 5.46
CA GLY A 128 -16.83 -8.00 5.54
C GLY A 128 -16.63 -8.58 6.94
N LEU A 129 -15.54 -9.35 7.11
CA LEU A 129 -15.25 -10.03 8.37
C LEU A 129 -15.02 -9.06 9.53
N GLY A 130 -14.43 -7.90 9.28
CA GLY A 130 -14.24 -6.87 10.31
C GLY A 130 -15.55 -6.32 10.86
N ASP A 131 -16.53 -6.07 10.01
CA ASP A 131 -17.87 -5.63 10.43
C ASP A 131 -18.59 -6.72 11.25
N ILE A 132 -18.47 -7.98 10.84
CA ILE A 132 -19.01 -9.12 11.59
C ILE A 132 -18.37 -9.22 12.99
N ALA A 133 -17.04 -9.11 13.06
CA ALA A 133 -16.31 -9.16 14.33
C ALA A 133 -16.78 -8.06 15.30
N ILE A 134 -16.97 -6.84 14.79
CA ILE A 134 -17.36 -5.71 15.61
C ILE A 134 -18.85 -5.78 15.97
N ARG A 135 -19.73 -5.98 14.97
CA ARG A 135 -21.17 -5.93 15.17
C ARG A 135 -21.72 -7.10 15.99
N TYR A 136 -21.25 -8.29 15.72
CA TYR A 136 -21.73 -9.52 16.39
C TYR A 136 -20.78 -9.96 17.49
N GLY A 137 -19.47 -10.02 17.25
CA GLY A 137 -18.49 -10.45 18.24
C GLY A 137 -18.37 -9.45 19.39
N TYR A 138 -18.01 -8.22 19.09
CA TYR A 138 -17.73 -7.21 20.12
C TYR A 138 -19.01 -6.62 20.73
N ASN A 139 -19.92 -6.06 19.92
CA ASN A 139 -21.10 -5.33 20.43
C ASN A 139 -22.13 -6.25 21.07
N ARG A 140 -22.21 -7.52 20.68
CA ARG A 140 -23.14 -8.51 21.26
C ARG A 140 -22.48 -9.42 22.28
N TYR A 141 -21.18 -9.21 22.56
CA TYR A 141 -20.41 -10.05 23.49
C TYR A 141 -20.40 -11.54 23.10
N ASP A 142 -20.52 -11.85 21.80
CA ASP A 142 -20.46 -13.21 21.29
C ASP A 142 -19.01 -13.61 21.01
N SER A 143 -18.40 -14.23 22.04
CA SER A 143 -17.02 -14.70 21.95
C SER A 143 -16.82 -15.77 20.87
N GLY A 144 -17.84 -16.56 20.54
CA GLY A 144 -17.79 -17.59 19.51
C GLY A 144 -17.63 -16.96 18.13
N THR A 145 -18.51 -16.02 17.79
CA THR A 145 -18.43 -15.25 16.52
C THR A 145 -17.11 -14.49 16.43
N MET A 146 -16.64 -13.88 17.52
CA MET A 146 -15.36 -13.18 17.56
C MET A 146 -14.19 -14.10 17.20
N LEU A 147 -14.11 -15.27 17.87
CA LEU A 147 -13.05 -16.25 17.64
C LEU A 147 -13.05 -16.76 16.19
N ILE A 148 -14.21 -17.15 15.68
CA ILE A 148 -14.36 -17.65 14.31
C ILE A 148 -13.90 -16.58 13.30
N THR A 149 -14.29 -15.34 13.51
CA THR A 149 -13.94 -14.24 12.62
C THR A 149 -12.43 -13.96 12.62
N VAL A 150 -11.79 -14.01 13.79
CA VAL A 150 -10.33 -13.85 13.92
C VAL A 150 -9.60 -14.99 13.20
N VAL A 151 -10.03 -16.23 13.37
CA VAL A 151 -9.43 -17.39 12.69
C VAL A 151 -9.56 -17.25 11.17
N LEU A 152 -10.73 -16.85 10.67
CA LEU A 152 -10.95 -16.63 9.24
C LEU A 152 -10.07 -15.52 8.69
N LEU A 153 -9.90 -14.40 9.43
CA LEU A 153 -9.01 -13.31 9.05
C LEU A 153 -7.55 -13.80 8.96
N VAL A 154 -7.09 -14.55 9.95
CA VAL A 154 -5.73 -15.12 9.96
C VAL A 154 -5.52 -16.05 8.76
N ILE A 155 -6.45 -16.95 8.48
CA ILE A 155 -6.38 -17.87 7.33
C ILE A 155 -6.33 -17.08 6.02
N MET A 156 -7.19 -16.08 5.86
CA MET A 156 -7.23 -15.25 4.65
C MET A 156 -5.90 -14.50 4.43
N VAL A 157 -5.34 -13.90 5.48
CA VAL A 157 -4.03 -13.22 5.41
C VAL A 157 -2.93 -14.21 5.03
N GLN A 158 -2.90 -15.41 5.63
CA GLN A 158 -1.90 -16.44 5.32
C GLN A 158 -1.99 -16.92 3.88
N ILE A 159 -3.20 -17.09 3.33
CA ILE A 159 -3.39 -17.47 1.94
C ILE A 159 -2.84 -16.37 1.02
N ILE A 160 -3.21 -15.12 1.24
CA ILE A 160 -2.77 -13.98 0.43
C ILE A 160 -1.25 -13.85 0.47
N GLN A 161 -0.62 -13.94 1.65
CA GLN A 161 0.83 -13.90 1.78
C GLN A 161 1.52 -15.08 1.10
N SER A 162 0.99 -16.29 1.25
CA SER A 162 1.58 -17.49 0.66
C SER A 162 1.52 -17.48 -0.87
N VAL A 163 0.38 -17.08 -1.43
CA VAL A 163 0.20 -16.96 -2.87
C VAL A 163 1.08 -15.85 -3.42
N GLY A 164 1.04 -14.70 -2.76
CA GLY A 164 1.80 -13.54 -3.17
C GLY A 164 3.30 -13.77 -3.15
N SER A 165 3.84 -14.36 -2.07
CA SER A 165 5.27 -14.66 -1.96
C SER A 165 5.75 -15.67 -3.02
N ARG A 166 4.90 -16.62 -3.42
CA ARG A 166 5.21 -17.54 -4.53
C ARG A 166 5.30 -16.81 -5.86
N ILE A 167 4.39 -15.85 -6.11
CA ILE A 167 4.40 -15.05 -7.34
C ILE A 167 5.65 -14.17 -7.38
N ALA A 168 5.98 -13.47 -6.30
CA ALA A 168 7.16 -12.63 -6.21
C ALA A 168 8.45 -13.42 -6.45
N LYS A 169 8.62 -14.57 -5.79
CA LYS A 169 9.80 -15.44 -5.97
C LYS A 169 9.95 -15.94 -7.41
N ARG A 170 8.85 -16.21 -8.12
CA ARG A 170 8.91 -16.63 -9.54
C ARG A 170 9.31 -15.49 -10.48
N SER A 171 9.04 -14.26 -10.09
CA SER A 171 9.39 -13.06 -10.89
C SER A 171 10.82 -12.57 -10.62
N ASP A 172 11.41 -12.99 -9.52
CA ASP A 172 12.79 -12.62 -9.16
C ASP A 172 13.78 -13.56 -9.84
N LYS A 173 14.33 -13.08 -10.96
CA LYS A 173 15.37 -13.80 -11.72
C LYS A 173 16.74 -13.81 -11.03
N ARG A 174 16.95 -12.98 -10.02
CA ARG A 174 18.24 -12.84 -9.30
C ARG A 174 18.51 -13.98 -8.33
N ILE A 175 17.50 -14.82 -8.01
CA ILE A 175 17.63 -15.94 -7.06
C ILE A 175 18.05 -17.25 -7.77
N ASN A 176 18.08 -17.27 -9.12
CA ASN A 176 18.37 -18.47 -9.90
C ASN A 176 19.81 -18.53 -10.45
N ASP A 177 20.69 -17.64 -10.04
CA ASP A 177 22.12 -17.70 -10.20
C ASP A 177 22.76 -17.83 -8.79
#